data_362333c28ec5584863002f9be7415f34
#
_entry.id   362333c28ec5584863002f9be7415f34
#
_cell.length_a   1.000
_cell.length_b   1.000
_cell.length_c   1.000
_cell.angle_alpha   90.00
_cell.angle_beta   90.00
_cell.angle_gamma   90.00
#
_symmetry.space_group_name_H-M   'P 1'
#
loop_
_entity.id
_entity.type
_entity.pdbx_description
1 polymer ?
#
loop_
_entity_poly.entity_id
_entity_poly.type
_entity_poly.pdbx_seq_one_letter_code
_entity_poly.pdbx_strand_id
1 'polypeptide(L)'
;MKNKNIIKIVIIIVIVLAIITAATITAVYFIKKSKFNYEISNVEEYNYSIFYRDEKYGVINKKGEIVVEPTYINVQIPNPSKPLFICMSEYNQELREYENKVLNENKEQILTTYDKVSAISVESTDTNVPYEKSVLKYKKDGKYGLIDFNGKELTEPIYDNIIGLDYKEGTLLVSKDEKYGIVNINGAEMIEVKYDSISADNYYDTQTKSKKAGFIVSEKTEEGYRYGYINYNGKRILKPEFTKIERINEIQGDDIYFIAYKNGQAGLMRNNKCLTNYEFESIEYNLSNNLFIPQRNSKKGVIDTNGDIIVNTEYDELSFGGEYINATKNNELTILDLNGNEIENSDIVSLTKTKDENYYIAIDKDNLYTVLDENKNNLLSNKYDYIEYLGHEHFIVSQGKKSGIINSENNVLLEIKYNSVISVHDADLIQAYDLENDETILFNKSFEEINKMKASDIEVKDSYVLMYTENDFEYYDFNGNKLTGKDIYINNNLFAYKQNGKWGFVNKSGQIVVECIYDMVTETNEYGYAGIKKDGKWGSIDANGQVLQEPIYEL
;
A
#
# COMPACT_ATOMS: atom_id res chain seq x y z
N MET A 1 -15.02 -60.04 -41.82
CA MET A 1 -14.21 -60.04 -40.59
C MET A 1 -13.03 -59.01 -40.56
N LYS A 2 -12.28 -58.79 -41.67
CA LYS A 2 -11.14 -57.85 -41.73
C LYS A 2 -11.49 -56.37 -41.36
N ASN A 3 -12.61 -55.83 -41.81
CA ASN A 3 -13.00 -54.43 -41.55
C ASN A 3 -13.33 -54.16 -40.06
N LYS A 4 -13.86 -55.08 -39.29
CA LYS A 4 -14.17 -54.89 -37.86
C LYS A 4 -12.91 -54.79 -37.02
N ASN A 5 -11.83 -55.48 -37.40
CA ASN A 5 -10.53 -55.42 -36.70
C ASN A 5 -9.81 -54.12 -36.99
N ILE A 6 -9.88 -53.59 -38.22
CA ILE A 6 -9.31 -52.31 -38.58
C ILE A 6 -9.97 -51.16 -37.81
N ILE A 7 -11.31 -51.17 -37.71
CA ILE A 7 -12.06 -50.17 -36.93
C ILE A 7 -11.68 -50.21 -35.44
N LYS A 8 -11.53 -51.44 -34.85
CA LYS A 8 -11.07 -51.54 -33.45
C LYS A 8 -9.67 -51.01 -33.25
N ILE A 9 -8.73 -51.24 -34.16
CA ILE A 9 -7.38 -50.75 -34.08
C ILE A 9 -7.38 -49.21 -34.19
N VAL A 10 -8.15 -48.62 -35.11
CA VAL A 10 -8.26 -47.15 -35.24
C VAL A 10 -8.84 -46.52 -33.98
N ILE A 11 -9.88 -47.11 -33.37
CA ILE A 11 -10.47 -46.63 -32.12
C ILE A 11 -9.44 -46.68 -30.97
N ILE A 12 -8.66 -47.76 -30.86
CA ILE A 12 -7.61 -47.87 -29.83
C ILE A 12 -6.54 -46.79 -30.03
N ILE A 13 -6.08 -46.53 -31.26
CA ILE A 13 -5.10 -45.48 -31.56
C ILE A 13 -5.64 -44.10 -31.18
N VAL A 14 -6.90 -43.79 -31.49
CA VAL A 14 -7.52 -42.50 -31.13
C VAL A 14 -7.63 -42.35 -29.62
N ILE A 15 -8.00 -43.42 -28.88
CA ILE A 15 -8.06 -43.39 -27.42
C ILE A 15 -6.65 -43.17 -26.81
N VAL A 16 -5.64 -43.87 -27.32
CA VAL A 16 -4.25 -43.72 -26.83
C VAL A 16 -3.73 -42.30 -27.11
N LEU A 17 -3.99 -41.74 -28.29
CA LEU A 17 -3.62 -40.35 -28.61
C LEU A 17 -4.34 -39.36 -27.70
N ALA A 18 -5.64 -39.56 -27.40
CA ALA A 18 -6.40 -38.72 -26.49
C ALA A 18 -5.82 -38.76 -25.05
N ILE A 19 -5.43 -39.95 -24.57
CA ILE A 19 -4.82 -40.14 -23.25
C ILE A 19 -3.43 -39.43 -23.19
N ILE A 20 -2.60 -39.61 -24.22
CA ILE A 20 -1.29 -38.93 -24.31
C ILE A 20 -1.49 -37.41 -24.34
N THR A 21 -2.45 -36.92 -25.10
CA THR A 21 -2.73 -35.48 -25.17
C THR A 21 -3.22 -34.95 -23.83
N ALA A 22 -4.12 -35.66 -23.14
CA ALA A 22 -4.58 -35.29 -21.80
C ALA A 22 -3.44 -35.32 -20.78
N ALA A 23 -2.57 -36.33 -20.79
CA ALA A 23 -1.41 -36.43 -19.91
C ALA A 23 -0.41 -35.30 -20.15
N THR A 24 -0.14 -34.94 -21.41
CA THR A 24 0.72 -33.82 -21.76
C THR A 24 0.14 -32.47 -21.33
N ILE A 25 -1.15 -32.23 -21.53
CA ILE A 25 -1.85 -31.03 -21.07
C ILE A 25 -1.78 -30.93 -19.55
N THR A 26 -2.01 -32.02 -18.83
CA THR A 26 -1.93 -32.08 -17.36
C THR A 26 -0.51 -31.82 -16.88
N ALA A 27 0.51 -32.44 -17.49
CA ALA A 27 1.90 -32.22 -17.14
C ALA A 27 2.32 -30.74 -17.39
N VAL A 28 1.94 -30.15 -18.52
CA VAL A 28 2.20 -28.74 -18.83
C VAL A 28 1.50 -27.82 -17.84
N TYR A 29 0.27 -28.15 -17.43
CA TYR A 29 -0.46 -27.40 -16.41
C TYR A 29 0.26 -27.43 -15.05
N PHE A 30 0.69 -28.62 -14.58
CA PHE A 30 1.43 -28.76 -13.33
C PHE A 30 2.80 -28.06 -13.37
N ILE A 31 3.52 -28.16 -14.48
CA ILE A 31 4.81 -27.45 -14.67
C ILE A 31 4.60 -25.94 -14.65
N LYS A 32 3.59 -25.41 -15.34
CA LYS A 32 3.26 -23.99 -15.29
C LYS A 32 2.85 -23.54 -13.90
N LYS A 33 2.04 -24.31 -13.19
CA LYS A 33 1.61 -24.00 -11.83
C LYS A 33 2.80 -23.98 -10.85
N SER A 34 3.77 -24.89 -11.00
CA SER A 34 4.96 -24.96 -10.12
C SER A 34 5.89 -23.76 -10.26
N LYS A 35 5.95 -23.11 -11.44
CA LYS A 35 6.77 -21.91 -11.67
C LYS A 35 6.31 -20.69 -10.87
N PHE A 36 5.01 -20.64 -10.54
CA PHE A 36 4.42 -19.54 -9.75
C PHE A 36 4.22 -19.91 -8.27
N ASN A 37 4.59 -21.14 -7.89
CA ASN A 37 4.48 -21.65 -6.53
C ASN A 37 5.90 -21.91 -6.01
N TYR A 38 6.44 -20.97 -5.26
CA TYR A 38 7.78 -21.02 -4.66
C TYR A 38 7.71 -20.49 -3.22
N GLU A 39 8.59 -21.00 -2.38
CA GLU A 39 8.69 -20.57 -0.99
C GLU A 39 9.76 -19.47 -0.89
N ILE A 40 9.40 -18.37 -0.26
CA ILE A 40 10.32 -17.26 0.06
C ILE A 40 10.91 -17.47 1.45
N SER A 41 12.15 -17.05 1.63
CA SER A 41 12.77 -16.99 2.95
C SER A 41 12.26 -15.74 3.68
N ASN A 42 11.62 -15.91 4.82
CA ASN A 42 11.29 -14.81 5.71
C ASN A 42 12.49 -14.42 6.58
N VAL A 43 12.47 -13.22 7.13
CA VAL A 43 13.31 -12.84 8.25
C VAL A 43 12.64 -13.38 9.51
N GLU A 44 13.13 -14.49 10.03
CA GLU A 44 12.59 -15.13 11.23
C GLU A 44 13.01 -14.38 12.49
N GLU A 45 14.27 -13.92 12.52
CA GLU A 45 14.86 -13.14 13.60
C GLU A 45 15.90 -12.17 13.04
N TYR A 46 16.03 -11.00 13.65
CA TYR A 46 17.11 -10.05 13.37
C TYR A 46 18.35 -10.43 14.18
N ASN A 47 19.07 -11.46 13.74
CA ASN A 47 20.27 -11.95 14.41
C ASN A 47 21.49 -11.05 14.20
N TYR A 48 21.49 -10.25 13.13
CA TYR A 48 22.61 -9.41 12.72
C TYR A 48 22.12 -8.03 12.33
N SER A 49 22.89 -7.01 12.73
CA SER A 49 22.60 -5.60 12.43
C SER A 49 23.88 -4.88 11.99
N ILE A 50 23.71 -3.91 11.09
CA ILE A 50 24.79 -3.03 10.66
C ILE A 50 25.00 -1.98 11.75
N PHE A 51 26.24 -1.67 12.07
CA PHE A 51 26.60 -0.52 12.91
C PHE A 51 27.65 0.34 12.23
N TYR A 52 27.71 1.62 12.62
CA TYR A 52 28.62 2.60 12.09
C TYR A 52 29.51 3.14 13.22
N ARG A 53 30.82 3.17 12.99
CA ARG A 53 31.81 3.68 13.92
C ARG A 53 33.05 4.15 13.17
N ASP A 54 33.57 5.32 13.52
CA ASP A 54 34.78 5.90 12.92
C ASP A 54 34.69 5.95 11.38
N GLU A 55 33.56 6.42 10.86
CA GLU A 55 33.25 6.56 9.42
C GLU A 55 33.25 5.23 8.64
N LYS A 56 33.11 4.10 9.32
CA LYS A 56 33.10 2.76 8.72
C LYS A 56 31.95 1.92 9.25
N TYR A 57 31.49 0.99 8.40
CA TYR A 57 30.44 0.04 8.72
C TYR A 57 31.00 -1.30 9.15
N GLY A 58 30.34 -1.92 10.11
CA GLY A 58 30.58 -3.26 10.60
C GLY A 58 29.27 -4.00 10.84
N VAL A 59 29.34 -5.22 11.37
CA VAL A 59 28.18 -6.04 11.75
C VAL A 59 28.31 -6.49 13.18
N ILE A 60 27.22 -6.40 13.92
CA ILE A 60 27.06 -6.98 15.25
C ILE A 60 25.98 -8.08 15.22
N ASN A 61 26.10 -9.04 16.10
CA ASN A 61 25.04 -10.00 16.34
C ASN A 61 24.05 -9.50 17.40
N LYS A 62 22.96 -10.22 17.63
CA LYS A 62 21.91 -9.86 18.60
C LYS A 62 22.42 -9.77 20.06
N LYS A 63 23.62 -10.25 20.37
CA LYS A 63 24.27 -10.10 21.69
C LYS A 63 25.16 -8.85 21.76
N GLY A 64 25.29 -8.09 20.68
CA GLY A 64 26.19 -6.95 20.59
C GLY A 64 27.65 -7.29 20.32
N GLU A 65 27.96 -8.53 20.02
CA GLU A 65 29.32 -8.96 19.69
C GLU A 65 29.64 -8.57 18.25
N ILE A 66 30.84 -8.00 18.03
CA ILE A 66 31.29 -7.60 16.69
C ILE A 66 31.62 -8.84 15.86
N VAL A 67 30.81 -9.07 14.85
CA VAL A 67 30.96 -10.14 13.87
C VAL A 67 31.83 -9.71 12.69
N VAL A 68 31.63 -8.45 12.23
CA VAL A 68 32.45 -7.83 11.20
C VAL A 68 32.96 -6.50 11.74
N GLU A 69 34.29 -6.33 11.75
CA GLU A 69 34.92 -5.09 12.22
C GLU A 69 34.49 -3.89 11.35
N PRO A 70 34.33 -2.68 11.92
CA PRO A 70 33.90 -1.49 11.18
C PRO A 70 35.07 -0.94 10.34
N THR A 71 35.37 -1.61 9.25
CA THR A 71 36.46 -1.27 8.31
C THR A 71 35.98 -1.04 6.89
N TYR A 72 34.70 -1.28 6.62
CA TYR A 72 34.10 -1.21 5.31
C TYR A 72 33.38 0.11 5.07
N ILE A 73 33.31 0.55 3.82
CA ILE A 73 32.59 1.76 3.42
C ILE A 73 31.08 1.53 3.28
N ASN A 74 30.66 0.28 3.13
CA ASN A 74 29.27 -0.17 3.15
C ASN A 74 29.20 -1.66 3.47
N VAL A 75 28.10 -2.06 4.09
CA VAL A 75 27.78 -3.47 4.36
C VAL A 75 26.32 -3.70 4.00
N GLN A 76 26.04 -4.83 3.36
CA GLN A 76 24.69 -5.28 3.06
C GLN A 76 24.43 -6.60 3.78
N ILE A 77 23.29 -6.68 4.46
CA ILE A 77 22.78 -7.92 5.08
C ILE A 77 21.49 -8.28 4.34
N PRO A 78 21.54 -9.13 3.30
CA PRO A 78 20.37 -9.45 2.49
C PRO A 78 19.26 -10.15 3.28
N ASN A 79 19.64 -10.99 4.27
CA ASN A 79 18.71 -11.61 5.20
C ASN A 79 19.30 -11.58 6.62
N PRO A 80 18.77 -10.72 7.52
CA PRO A 80 19.28 -10.61 8.89
C PRO A 80 19.22 -11.88 9.74
N SER A 81 18.45 -12.89 9.33
CA SER A 81 18.45 -14.20 10.02
C SER A 81 19.64 -15.08 9.64
N LYS A 82 20.41 -14.72 8.60
CA LYS A 82 21.47 -15.55 8.03
C LYS A 82 22.85 -14.92 8.19
N PRO A 83 23.89 -15.72 8.52
CA PRO A 83 25.24 -15.21 8.76
C PRO A 83 26.02 -14.99 7.45
N LEU A 84 25.52 -14.08 6.59
CA LEU A 84 26.16 -13.72 5.34
C LEU A 84 26.14 -12.21 5.16
N PHE A 85 27.32 -11.61 4.99
CA PHE A 85 27.53 -10.17 4.95
C PHE A 85 28.31 -9.80 3.70
N ILE A 86 27.76 -8.91 2.89
CA ILE A 86 28.42 -8.39 1.68
C ILE A 86 29.09 -7.06 2.08
N CYS A 87 30.39 -7.09 2.22
CA CYS A 87 31.19 -5.98 2.71
C CYS A 87 31.91 -5.29 1.55
N MET A 88 31.66 -3.99 1.38
CA MET A 88 32.23 -3.18 0.32
C MET A 88 33.44 -2.40 0.83
N SER A 89 34.55 -2.44 0.11
CA SER A 89 35.76 -1.71 0.40
C SER A 89 35.94 -0.53 -0.56
N GLU A 90 37.12 -0.34 -1.09
CA GLU A 90 37.45 0.80 -1.95
C GLU A 90 36.82 0.70 -3.35
N TYR A 91 36.60 1.85 -3.97
CA TYR A 91 36.12 1.95 -5.33
C TYR A 91 37.27 1.65 -6.31
N ASN A 92 37.08 0.62 -7.13
CA ASN A 92 38.03 0.27 -8.18
C ASN A 92 37.75 1.14 -9.42
N GLN A 93 38.68 2.04 -9.75
CA GLN A 93 38.58 2.99 -10.85
C GLN A 93 38.54 2.29 -12.23
N GLU A 94 39.26 1.17 -12.40
CA GLU A 94 39.34 0.42 -13.67
C GLU A 94 38.03 -0.31 -13.94
N LEU A 95 37.48 -0.98 -12.93
CA LEU A 95 36.23 -1.72 -13.03
C LEU A 95 34.98 -0.83 -12.89
N ARG A 96 35.15 0.42 -12.46
CA ARG A 96 34.08 1.38 -12.14
C ARG A 96 33.05 0.81 -11.16
N GLU A 97 33.49 0.02 -10.22
CA GLU A 97 32.64 -0.57 -9.18
C GLU A 97 33.40 -0.73 -7.85
N TYR A 98 32.65 -0.86 -6.77
CA TYR A 98 33.23 -1.15 -5.46
C TYR A 98 33.65 -2.60 -5.37
N GLU A 99 34.86 -2.83 -4.84
CA GLU A 99 35.30 -4.18 -4.47
C GLU A 99 34.43 -4.67 -3.32
N ASN A 100 34.00 -5.93 -3.38
CA ASN A 100 33.26 -6.54 -2.31
C ASN A 100 33.84 -7.89 -1.90
N LYS A 101 33.58 -8.22 -0.64
CA LYS A 101 33.86 -9.55 -0.05
C LYS A 101 32.61 -10.05 0.64
N VAL A 102 32.35 -11.32 0.52
CA VAL A 102 31.29 -11.98 1.28
C VAL A 102 31.90 -12.64 2.50
N LEU A 103 31.47 -12.25 3.69
CA LEU A 103 31.95 -12.80 4.96
C LEU A 103 30.83 -13.59 5.64
N ASN A 104 31.21 -14.64 6.37
CA ASN A 104 30.35 -15.34 7.31
C ASN A 104 30.55 -14.82 8.76
N GLU A 105 29.82 -15.39 9.73
CA GLU A 105 29.93 -15.01 11.15
C GLU A 105 31.30 -15.30 11.77
N ASN A 106 32.10 -16.22 11.19
CA ASN A 106 33.44 -16.51 11.64
C ASN A 106 34.49 -15.57 11.04
N LYS A 107 34.07 -14.49 10.34
CA LYS A 107 34.94 -13.55 9.62
C LYS A 107 35.69 -14.19 8.43
N GLU A 108 35.24 -15.35 7.96
CA GLU A 108 35.84 -16.06 6.83
C GLU A 108 35.24 -15.55 5.54
N GLN A 109 36.09 -15.33 4.52
CA GLN A 109 35.62 -14.99 3.18
C GLN A 109 35.07 -16.25 2.49
N ILE A 110 33.84 -16.18 2.04
CA ILE A 110 33.10 -17.22 1.33
C ILE A 110 32.73 -16.77 -0.10
N LEU A 111 32.30 -17.71 -0.93
CA LEU A 111 31.85 -17.45 -2.32
C LEU A 111 32.94 -16.81 -3.19
N THR A 112 34.19 -17.20 -2.99
CA THR A 112 35.40 -16.62 -3.62
C THR A 112 35.61 -17.03 -5.08
N THR A 113 34.82 -17.96 -5.60
CA THR A 113 34.93 -18.48 -6.99
C THR A 113 34.22 -17.59 -8.03
N TYR A 114 33.54 -16.56 -7.60
CA TYR A 114 32.79 -15.63 -8.44
C TYR A 114 33.53 -14.28 -8.53
N ASP A 115 33.38 -13.60 -9.67
CA ASP A 115 33.94 -12.25 -9.85
C ASP A 115 33.32 -11.29 -8.83
N LYS A 116 32.03 -11.46 -8.54
CA LYS A 116 31.28 -10.66 -7.57
C LYS A 116 30.03 -11.39 -7.08
N VAL A 117 29.67 -11.23 -5.83
CA VAL A 117 28.37 -11.64 -5.27
C VAL A 117 27.69 -10.40 -4.70
N SER A 118 26.43 -10.20 -5.00
CA SER A 118 25.70 -8.99 -4.60
C SER A 118 24.31 -9.33 -4.10
N ALA A 119 23.81 -8.55 -3.17
CA ALA A 119 22.38 -8.50 -2.84
C ALA A 119 21.57 -8.05 -4.05
N ILE A 120 20.35 -8.51 -4.14
CA ILE A 120 19.41 -8.06 -5.17
C ILE A 120 18.52 -7.00 -4.51
N SER A 121 18.64 -5.75 -4.95
CA SER A 121 17.82 -4.65 -4.45
C SER A 121 16.36 -4.87 -4.84
N VAL A 122 15.45 -4.60 -3.92
CA VAL A 122 13.99 -4.61 -4.11
C VAL A 122 13.51 -3.19 -3.83
N GLU A 123 12.71 -2.63 -4.70
CA GLU A 123 11.98 -1.40 -4.42
C GLU A 123 10.86 -1.73 -3.42
N SER A 124 11.17 -1.76 -2.14
CA SER A 124 10.23 -2.07 -1.07
C SER A 124 9.85 -0.81 -0.30
N THR A 125 8.59 -0.75 0.14
CA THR A 125 8.15 0.22 1.15
C THR A 125 8.67 -0.13 2.55
N ASP A 126 9.15 -1.37 2.77
CA ASP A 126 9.84 -1.77 3.98
C ASP A 126 11.31 -1.38 3.89
N THR A 127 11.67 -0.26 4.49
CA THR A 127 13.04 0.27 4.52
C THR A 127 14.01 -0.57 5.34
N ASN A 128 13.53 -1.51 6.16
CA ASN A 128 14.37 -2.30 7.06
C ASN A 128 15.16 -3.39 6.34
N VAL A 129 14.61 -3.95 5.25
CA VAL A 129 15.31 -4.96 4.44
C VAL A 129 15.09 -4.66 2.94
N PRO A 130 15.92 -3.79 2.34
CA PRO A 130 15.75 -3.35 0.95
C PRO A 130 16.29 -4.39 -0.07
N TYR A 131 16.38 -5.66 0.30
CA TYR A 131 16.93 -6.72 -0.52
C TYR A 131 16.03 -7.94 -0.58
N GLU A 132 16.17 -8.70 -1.69
CA GLU A 132 15.62 -10.05 -1.78
C GLU A 132 16.27 -10.95 -0.72
N LYS A 133 15.43 -11.61 0.09
CA LYS A 133 15.83 -12.34 1.30
C LYS A 133 16.18 -13.81 1.04
N SER A 134 15.82 -14.34 -0.14
CA SER A 134 15.89 -15.77 -0.45
C SER A 134 17.15 -16.14 -1.24
N VAL A 135 17.64 -15.23 -2.09
CA VAL A 135 18.73 -15.49 -3.04
C VAL A 135 19.62 -14.25 -3.24
N LEU A 136 20.78 -14.50 -3.79
CA LEU A 136 21.78 -13.50 -4.18
C LEU A 136 21.98 -13.57 -5.70
N LYS A 137 22.60 -12.56 -6.28
CA LYS A 137 23.13 -12.62 -7.63
C LYS A 137 24.66 -12.71 -7.61
N TYR A 138 25.21 -13.59 -8.45
CA TYR A 138 26.64 -13.69 -8.67
C TYR A 138 27.00 -13.27 -10.08
N LYS A 139 28.20 -12.73 -10.27
CA LYS A 139 28.77 -12.35 -11.56
C LYS A 139 29.90 -13.30 -11.92
N LYS A 140 29.91 -13.76 -13.16
CA LYS A 140 30.99 -14.56 -13.73
C LYS A 140 31.06 -14.28 -15.23
N ASP A 141 32.27 -14.03 -15.75
CA ASP A 141 32.51 -13.70 -17.14
C ASP A 141 31.63 -12.54 -17.65
N GLY A 142 31.38 -11.54 -16.79
CA GLY A 142 30.61 -10.34 -17.11
C GLY A 142 29.09 -10.50 -17.05
N LYS A 143 28.55 -11.72 -16.87
CA LYS A 143 27.10 -11.98 -16.79
C LYS A 143 26.71 -12.39 -15.37
N TYR A 144 25.42 -12.19 -15.06
CA TYR A 144 24.84 -12.52 -13.77
C TYR A 144 24.05 -13.82 -13.79
N GLY A 145 24.12 -14.58 -12.68
CA GLY A 145 23.30 -15.71 -12.35
C GLY A 145 22.75 -15.60 -10.93
N LEU A 146 21.86 -16.50 -10.55
CA LEU A 146 21.30 -16.61 -9.21
C LEU A 146 22.03 -17.69 -8.41
N ILE A 147 22.27 -17.41 -7.12
CA ILE A 147 22.90 -18.29 -6.16
C ILE A 147 22.16 -18.25 -4.83
N ASP A 148 22.03 -19.38 -4.15
CA ASP A 148 21.48 -19.41 -2.79
C ASP A 148 22.53 -18.99 -1.75
N PHE A 149 22.10 -18.83 -0.49
CA PHE A 149 22.98 -18.45 0.62
C PHE A 149 24.04 -19.51 0.97
N ASN A 150 23.91 -20.74 0.46
CA ASN A 150 24.87 -21.84 0.68
C ASN A 150 25.88 -21.96 -0.47
N GLY A 151 25.77 -21.12 -1.49
CA GLY A 151 26.66 -21.14 -2.64
C GLY A 151 26.24 -22.09 -3.76
N LYS A 152 24.99 -22.58 -3.75
CA LYS A 152 24.45 -23.38 -4.84
C LYS A 152 23.96 -22.47 -5.95
N GLU A 153 24.51 -22.62 -7.15
CA GLU A 153 24.03 -21.95 -8.35
C GLU A 153 22.62 -22.42 -8.71
N LEU A 154 21.70 -21.47 -8.88
CA LEU A 154 20.31 -21.69 -9.24
C LEU A 154 20.07 -21.43 -10.74
N THR A 155 20.85 -20.53 -11.35
CA THR A 155 20.90 -20.32 -12.79
C THR A 155 22.33 -20.19 -13.24
N GLU A 156 22.59 -20.46 -14.52
CA GLU A 156 23.84 -20.08 -15.16
C GLU A 156 23.96 -18.54 -15.26
N PRO A 157 25.19 -17.99 -15.36
CA PRO A 157 25.44 -16.56 -15.49
C PRO A 157 25.20 -16.11 -16.94
N ILE A 158 23.93 -15.91 -17.31
CA ILE A 158 23.52 -15.58 -18.68
C ILE A 158 22.83 -14.22 -18.80
N TYR A 159 22.54 -13.57 -17.68
CA TYR A 159 21.80 -12.30 -17.66
C TYR A 159 22.73 -11.08 -17.62
N ASP A 160 22.30 -10.00 -18.26
CA ASP A 160 22.99 -8.71 -18.21
C ASP A 160 22.74 -8.01 -16.87
N ASN A 161 21.54 -8.18 -16.29
CA ASN A 161 21.20 -7.70 -14.97
C ASN A 161 20.09 -8.54 -14.35
N ILE A 162 20.02 -8.51 -13.00
CA ILE A 162 18.96 -9.11 -12.18
C ILE A 162 18.59 -8.10 -11.09
N ILE A 163 17.31 -7.73 -11.03
CA ILE A 163 16.76 -6.85 -9.98
C ILE A 163 15.49 -7.47 -9.41
N GLY A 164 15.15 -7.15 -8.17
CA GLY A 164 13.87 -7.50 -7.57
C GLY A 164 12.74 -6.72 -8.20
N LEU A 165 11.59 -7.34 -8.31
CA LEU A 165 10.36 -6.64 -8.66
C LEU A 165 9.60 -6.26 -7.40
N ASP A 166 9.12 -5.03 -7.42
CA ASP A 166 8.34 -4.48 -6.34
C ASP A 166 7.07 -5.29 -6.09
N TYR A 167 6.76 -5.55 -4.82
CA TYR A 167 5.53 -6.14 -4.28
C TYR A 167 5.19 -7.60 -4.64
N LYS A 168 5.92 -8.25 -5.53
CA LYS A 168 5.82 -9.70 -5.68
C LYS A 168 7.10 -10.36 -5.22
N GLU A 169 7.20 -10.61 -3.93
CA GLU A 169 8.34 -11.29 -3.34
C GLU A 169 8.70 -12.57 -4.11
N GLY A 170 9.98 -12.80 -4.28
CA GLY A 170 10.48 -13.97 -4.98
C GLY A 170 10.37 -13.91 -6.51
N THR A 171 10.00 -12.78 -7.10
CA THR A 171 10.07 -12.54 -8.55
C THR A 171 11.19 -11.56 -8.88
N LEU A 172 11.94 -11.89 -9.92
CA LEU A 172 13.13 -11.15 -10.32
C LEU A 172 13.02 -10.77 -11.80
N LEU A 173 13.15 -9.49 -12.08
CA LEU A 173 13.28 -8.99 -13.44
C LEU A 173 14.70 -9.28 -13.92
N VAL A 174 14.80 -9.98 -15.03
CA VAL A 174 16.07 -10.29 -15.68
C VAL A 174 16.13 -9.61 -17.04
N SER A 175 17.32 -9.17 -17.42
CA SER A 175 17.57 -8.67 -18.77
C SER A 175 18.65 -9.52 -19.44
N LYS A 176 18.48 -9.73 -20.75
CA LYS A 176 19.44 -10.39 -21.63
C LYS A 176 19.27 -9.83 -23.04
N ASP A 177 20.38 -9.38 -23.63
CA ASP A 177 20.40 -8.84 -25.00
C ASP A 177 19.32 -7.76 -25.22
N GLU A 178 19.25 -6.80 -24.28
CA GLU A 178 18.28 -5.68 -24.25
C GLU A 178 16.80 -6.11 -24.15
N LYS A 179 16.52 -7.39 -23.86
CA LYS A 179 15.18 -7.90 -23.61
C LYS A 179 15.00 -8.30 -22.15
N TYR A 180 13.77 -8.20 -21.69
CA TYR A 180 13.38 -8.44 -20.31
C TYR A 180 12.47 -9.65 -20.20
N GLY A 181 12.62 -10.36 -19.09
CA GLY A 181 11.80 -11.48 -18.67
C GLY A 181 11.72 -11.53 -17.13
N ILE A 182 11.01 -12.51 -16.61
CA ILE A 182 10.89 -12.72 -15.17
C ILE A 182 11.26 -14.16 -14.84
N VAL A 183 12.12 -14.30 -13.83
CA VAL A 183 12.40 -15.58 -13.18
C VAL A 183 11.96 -15.55 -11.72
N ASN A 184 11.69 -16.69 -11.14
CA ASN A 184 11.48 -16.78 -9.70
C ASN A 184 12.82 -17.00 -8.96
N ILE A 185 12.79 -16.94 -7.64
CA ILE A 185 13.97 -17.16 -6.77
C ILE A 185 14.62 -18.56 -6.94
N ASN A 186 13.92 -19.53 -7.53
CA ASN A 186 14.49 -20.84 -7.85
C ASN A 186 15.14 -20.87 -9.26
N GLY A 187 15.18 -19.74 -9.95
CA GLY A 187 15.72 -19.63 -11.30
C GLY A 187 14.78 -20.08 -12.41
N ALA A 188 13.52 -20.43 -12.09
CA ALA A 188 12.57 -20.87 -13.10
C ALA A 188 11.99 -19.67 -13.86
N GLU A 189 12.05 -19.72 -15.20
CA GLU A 189 11.48 -18.69 -16.05
C GLU A 189 9.96 -18.66 -15.93
N MET A 190 9.42 -17.55 -15.43
CA MET A 190 7.99 -17.27 -15.29
C MET A 190 7.45 -16.55 -16.54
N ILE A 191 8.19 -15.57 -17.02
CA ILE A 191 7.91 -14.81 -18.23
C ILE A 191 9.17 -14.84 -19.11
N GLU A 192 9.00 -15.26 -20.34
CA GLU A 192 10.06 -15.39 -21.33
C GLU A 192 10.81 -14.07 -21.54
N VAL A 193 12.14 -14.14 -21.68
CA VAL A 193 12.99 -12.98 -21.94
C VAL A 193 12.86 -12.57 -23.40
N LYS A 194 11.91 -11.68 -23.69
CA LYS A 194 11.64 -11.21 -25.06
C LYS A 194 11.01 -9.82 -25.16
N TYR A 195 10.53 -9.28 -24.05
CA TYR A 195 9.84 -7.99 -24.03
C TYR A 195 10.83 -6.83 -23.97
N ASP A 196 10.46 -5.70 -24.54
CA ASP A 196 11.26 -4.47 -24.48
C ASP A 196 11.17 -3.80 -23.12
N SER A 197 10.07 -4.01 -22.39
CA SER A 197 9.96 -3.65 -20.98
C SER A 197 8.96 -4.54 -20.27
N ILE A 198 9.15 -4.68 -18.95
CA ILE A 198 8.22 -5.29 -18.03
C ILE A 198 8.16 -4.42 -16.77
N SER A 199 6.97 -4.07 -16.34
CA SER A 199 6.72 -3.40 -15.06
C SER A 199 5.67 -4.14 -14.25
N ALA A 200 5.80 -4.10 -12.93
CA ALA A 200 4.81 -4.67 -12.04
C ALA A 200 3.58 -3.75 -11.97
N ASP A 201 2.40 -4.34 -12.00
CA ASP A 201 1.11 -3.71 -11.75
C ASP A 201 0.57 -4.25 -10.43
N ASN A 202 0.80 -3.50 -9.38
CA ASN A 202 0.57 -3.94 -8.00
C ASN A 202 -0.87 -3.67 -7.58
N TYR A 203 -1.46 -4.63 -6.87
CA TYR A 203 -2.79 -4.47 -6.32
C TYR A 203 -2.99 -5.31 -5.05
N TYR A 204 -3.95 -4.89 -4.22
CA TYR A 204 -4.36 -5.65 -3.05
C TYR A 204 -5.57 -6.50 -3.42
N ASP A 205 -5.43 -7.82 -3.29
CA ASP A 205 -6.52 -8.76 -3.48
C ASP A 205 -7.29 -8.93 -2.17
N THR A 206 -8.51 -8.41 -2.13
CA THR A 206 -9.35 -8.43 -0.92
C THR A 206 -9.88 -9.83 -0.59
N GLN A 207 -9.98 -10.73 -1.57
CA GLN A 207 -10.45 -12.11 -1.35
C GLN A 207 -9.39 -12.94 -0.64
N THR A 208 -8.13 -12.84 -1.09
CA THR A 208 -7.00 -13.54 -0.47
C THR A 208 -6.30 -12.74 0.62
N LYS A 209 -6.71 -11.48 0.85
CA LYS A 209 -6.10 -10.53 1.79
C LYS A 209 -4.59 -10.42 1.62
N SER A 210 -4.13 -10.37 0.37
CA SER A 210 -2.71 -10.34 0.03
C SER A 210 -2.40 -9.36 -1.09
N LYS A 211 -1.19 -8.80 -1.06
CA LYS A 211 -0.66 -8.02 -2.18
C LYS A 211 -0.35 -8.96 -3.34
N LYS A 212 -0.75 -8.58 -4.55
CA LYS A 212 -0.48 -9.28 -5.79
C LYS A 212 0.04 -8.31 -6.84
N ALA A 213 0.75 -8.82 -7.84
CA ALA A 213 1.16 -8.03 -8.99
C ALA A 213 0.89 -8.80 -10.28
N GLY A 214 0.24 -8.14 -11.23
CA GLY A 214 0.33 -8.50 -12.63
C GLY A 214 1.56 -7.86 -13.27
N PHE A 215 1.68 -8.00 -14.58
CA PHE A 215 2.83 -7.47 -15.32
C PHE A 215 2.34 -6.78 -16.59
N ILE A 216 2.66 -5.50 -16.71
CA ILE A 216 2.52 -4.76 -17.96
C ILE A 216 3.78 -5.04 -18.77
N VAL A 217 3.60 -5.59 -19.96
CA VAL A 217 4.68 -5.94 -20.87
C VAL A 217 4.60 -5.09 -22.14
N SER A 218 5.73 -4.73 -22.73
CA SER A 218 5.73 -4.00 -23.99
C SER A 218 6.59 -4.68 -25.06
N GLU A 219 6.20 -4.48 -26.31
CA GLU A 219 6.96 -4.81 -27.50
C GLU A 219 7.07 -3.58 -28.39
N LYS A 220 8.28 -3.31 -28.90
CA LYS A 220 8.55 -2.20 -29.82
C LYS A 220 8.13 -2.59 -31.22
N THR A 221 7.37 -1.71 -31.88
CA THR A 221 6.98 -1.82 -33.27
C THR A 221 7.52 -0.63 -34.07
N GLU A 222 7.32 -0.59 -35.38
CA GLU A 222 7.66 0.57 -36.23
C GLU A 222 6.90 1.84 -35.80
N GLU A 223 5.68 1.69 -35.25
CA GLU A 223 4.82 2.79 -34.79
C GLU A 223 5.01 3.14 -33.29
N GLY A 224 5.99 2.54 -32.61
CA GLY A 224 6.27 2.75 -31.19
C GLY A 224 5.92 1.52 -30.34
N TYR A 225 5.90 1.72 -29.02
CA TYR A 225 5.62 0.62 -28.09
C TYR A 225 4.15 0.22 -28.09
N ARG A 226 3.94 -1.10 -27.96
CA ARG A 226 2.63 -1.69 -27.73
C ARG A 226 2.64 -2.46 -26.42
N TYR A 227 1.61 -2.25 -25.62
CA TYR A 227 1.49 -2.78 -24.26
C TYR A 227 0.49 -3.94 -24.20
N GLY A 228 0.79 -4.91 -23.37
CA GLY A 228 -0.03 -6.06 -23.05
C GLY A 228 0.01 -6.35 -21.55
N TYR A 229 -0.74 -7.34 -21.11
CA TYR A 229 -0.87 -7.67 -19.69
C TYR A 229 -0.78 -9.17 -19.44
N ILE A 230 0.01 -9.53 -18.44
CA ILE A 230 0.14 -10.89 -17.90
C ILE A 230 -0.32 -10.83 -16.43
N ASN A 231 -1.25 -11.69 -16.03
CA ASN A 231 -1.77 -11.67 -14.67
C ASN A 231 -0.79 -12.30 -13.66
N TYR A 232 -1.14 -12.22 -12.37
CA TYR A 232 -0.38 -12.79 -11.26
C TYR A 232 0.06 -14.25 -11.47
N ASN A 233 -0.77 -15.07 -12.11
CA ASN A 233 -0.52 -16.48 -12.39
C ASN A 233 0.26 -16.72 -13.70
N GLY A 234 0.79 -15.68 -14.34
CA GLY A 234 1.54 -15.77 -15.59
C GLY A 234 0.69 -16.04 -16.83
N LYS A 235 -0.63 -15.93 -16.72
CA LYS A 235 -1.50 -16.02 -17.88
C LYS A 235 -1.51 -14.69 -18.62
N ARG A 236 -1.20 -14.73 -19.92
CA ARG A 236 -1.34 -13.54 -20.77
C ARG A 236 -2.82 -13.23 -20.96
N ILE A 237 -3.25 -12.09 -20.47
CA ILE A 237 -4.61 -11.56 -20.58
C ILE A 237 -4.73 -10.71 -21.85
N LEU A 238 -3.81 -9.75 -22.02
CA LEU A 238 -3.75 -8.88 -23.20
C LEU A 238 -2.45 -9.11 -23.96
N LYS A 239 -2.54 -9.19 -25.30
CA LYS A 239 -1.37 -9.15 -26.16
C LYS A 239 -0.82 -7.74 -26.22
N PRO A 240 0.49 -7.54 -26.52
CA PRO A 240 1.07 -6.22 -26.77
C PRO A 240 0.54 -5.61 -28.07
N GLU A 241 -0.63 -5.00 -28.04
CA GLU A 241 -1.28 -4.38 -29.20
C GLU A 241 -1.88 -3.00 -28.90
N PHE A 242 -1.78 -2.54 -27.65
CA PHE A 242 -2.36 -1.29 -27.19
C PHE A 242 -1.29 -0.20 -27.06
N THR A 243 -1.65 1.06 -27.36
CA THR A 243 -0.75 2.20 -27.13
C THR A 243 -0.64 2.59 -25.66
N LYS A 244 -1.64 2.22 -24.85
CA LYS A 244 -1.68 2.38 -23.40
C LYS A 244 -2.70 1.39 -22.84
N ILE A 245 -2.47 0.92 -21.62
CA ILE A 245 -3.43 0.15 -20.84
C ILE A 245 -3.43 0.67 -19.39
N GLU A 246 -4.59 0.76 -18.80
CA GLU A 246 -4.81 1.10 -17.38
C GLU A 246 -5.70 0.02 -16.78
N ARG A 247 -5.22 -0.67 -15.77
CA ARG A 247 -6.01 -1.66 -15.06
C ARG A 247 -6.87 -0.97 -14.01
N ILE A 248 -8.12 -1.38 -13.88
CA ILE A 248 -9.01 -0.93 -12.82
C ILE A 248 -8.81 -1.85 -11.60
N ASN A 249 -8.11 -1.36 -10.60
CA ASN A 249 -7.69 -2.13 -9.42
C ASN A 249 -8.82 -2.31 -8.40
N GLU A 250 -9.77 -1.41 -8.42
CA GLU A 250 -10.87 -1.29 -7.47
C GLU A 250 -11.96 -2.35 -7.69
N ILE A 251 -12.10 -2.84 -8.92
CA ILE A 251 -13.05 -3.92 -9.22
C ILE A 251 -12.41 -5.25 -8.85
N GLN A 252 -12.92 -5.86 -7.78
CA GLN A 252 -12.43 -7.12 -7.26
C GLN A 252 -13.19 -8.30 -7.88
N GLY A 253 -12.50 -9.43 -8.06
CA GLY A 253 -13.07 -10.67 -8.58
C GLY A 253 -12.15 -11.35 -9.58
N ASP A 254 -12.69 -12.35 -10.29
CA ASP A 254 -11.94 -13.13 -11.29
C ASP A 254 -11.76 -12.37 -12.61
N ASP A 255 -12.62 -11.41 -12.89
CA ASP A 255 -12.55 -10.56 -14.08
C ASP A 255 -11.61 -9.37 -13.85
N ILE A 256 -10.76 -9.11 -14.84
CA ILE A 256 -9.82 -8.00 -14.83
C ILE A 256 -10.33 -6.96 -15.83
N TYR A 257 -10.55 -5.72 -15.35
CA TYR A 257 -10.98 -4.60 -16.18
C TYR A 257 -9.82 -3.72 -16.56
N PHE A 258 -9.85 -3.23 -17.81
CA PHE A 258 -8.87 -2.31 -18.35
C PHE A 258 -9.55 -1.19 -19.15
N ILE A 259 -8.97 -0.01 -19.06
CA ILE A 259 -9.15 1.02 -20.07
C ILE A 259 -7.95 0.88 -21.02
N ALA A 260 -8.23 0.47 -22.25
CA ALA A 260 -7.19 0.19 -23.24
C ALA A 260 -7.31 1.15 -24.42
N TYR A 261 -6.17 1.62 -24.91
CA TYR A 261 -6.11 2.64 -25.95
C TYR A 261 -5.56 2.05 -27.26
N LYS A 262 -6.27 2.32 -28.34
CA LYS A 262 -5.82 2.08 -29.72
C LYS A 262 -5.95 3.38 -30.52
N ASN A 263 -4.89 3.77 -31.22
CA ASN A 263 -4.87 4.99 -32.06
C ASN A 263 -5.32 6.25 -31.28
N GLY A 264 -4.97 6.35 -29.99
CA GLY A 264 -5.31 7.46 -29.14
C GLY A 264 -6.74 7.44 -28.58
N GLN A 265 -7.54 6.43 -28.90
CA GLN A 265 -8.91 6.29 -28.41
C GLN A 265 -9.04 5.16 -27.40
N ALA A 266 -9.79 5.41 -26.34
CA ALA A 266 -10.05 4.51 -25.23
C ALA A 266 -11.23 3.58 -25.51
N GLY A 267 -11.13 2.35 -25.00
CA GLY A 267 -12.20 1.37 -24.92
C GLY A 267 -12.16 0.63 -23.59
N LEU A 268 -13.33 0.27 -23.06
CA LEU A 268 -13.45 -0.55 -21.87
C LEU A 268 -13.29 -2.03 -22.22
N MET A 269 -12.45 -2.72 -21.47
CA MET A 269 -12.23 -4.16 -21.64
C MET A 269 -12.46 -4.92 -20.34
N ARG A 270 -12.99 -6.13 -20.47
CA ARG A 270 -13.05 -7.13 -19.41
C ARG A 270 -12.25 -8.36 -19.85
N ASN A 271 -11.16 -8.65 -19.15
CA ASN A 271 -10.17 -9.63 -19.58
C ASN A 271 -9.64 -9.28 -21.00
N ASN A 272 -9.82 -10.18 -21.96
CA ASN A 272 -9.44 -9.98 -23.37
C ASN A 272 -10.62 -9.59 -24.27
N LYS A 273 -11.80 -9.32 -23.69
CA LYS A 273 -12.99 -8.92 -24.43
C LYS A 273 -13.17 -7.41 -24.37
N CYS A 274 -13.26 -6.76 -25.51
CA CYS A 274 -13.65 -5.35 -25.58
C CYS A 274 -15.17 -5.27 -25.35
N LEU A 275 -15.56 -4.41 -24.40
CA LEU A 275 -16.97 -4.20 -24.05
C LEU A 275 -17.55 -3.02 -24.84
N THR A 276 -16.72 -2.02 -25.15
CA THR A 276 -17.09 -0.86 -25.98
C THR A 276 -16.19 -0.78 -27.21
N ASN A 277 -16.55 0.05 -28.18
CA ASN A 277 -15.62 0.39 -29.26
C ASN A 277 -14.48 1.27 -28.72
N TYR A 278 -13.34 1.34 -29.45
CA TYR A 278 -12.28 2.32 -29.20
C TYR A 278 -12.68 3.65 -29.86
N GLU A 279 -13.49 4.44 -29.15
CA GLU A 279 -14.09 5.67 -29.69
C GLU A 279 -14.13 6.82 -28.70
N PHE A 280 -13.66 6.59 -27.46
CA PHE A 280 -13.66 7.58 -26.41
C PHE A 280 -12.29 8.27 -26.29
N GLU A 281 -12.28 9.55 -25.93
CA GLU A 281 -11.07 10.31 -25.60
C GLU A 281 -10.45 9.80 -24.30
N SER A 282 -11.31 9.50 -23.33
CA SER A 282 -10.98 8.91 -22.03
C SER A 282 -12.17 8.13 -21.47
N ILE A 283 -11.89 7.27 -20.50
CA ILE A 283 -12.91 6.61 -19.66
C ILE A 283 -12.38 6.73 -18.24
N GLU A 284 -13.19 7.23 -17.31
CA GLU A 284 -12.88 7.29 -15.88
C GLU A 284 -13.73 6.24 -15.15
N TYR A 285 -13.21 5.68 -14.05
CA TYR A 285 -13.97 4.76 -13.22
C TYR A 285 -14.47 5.46 -11.95
N ASN A 286 -15.75 5.36 -11.68
CA ASN A 286 -16.37 5.83 -10.45
C ASN A 286 -16.51 4.66 -9.46
N LEU A 287 -15.65 4.63 -8.44
CA LEU A 287 -15.59 3.58 -7.44
C LEU A 287 -16.90 3.46 -6.65
N SER A 288 -17.49 4.58 -6.24
CA SER A 288 -18.65 4.59 -5.34
C SER A 288 -19.88 3.92 -5.95
N ASN A 289 -20.04 4.04 -7.25
CA ASN A 289 -21.21 3.53 -7.97
C ASN A 289 -20.89 2.35 -8.89
N ASN A 290 -19.62 1.96 -8.99
CA ASN A 290 -19.16 0.89 -9.90
C ASN A 290 -19.54 1.14 -11.35
N LEU A 291 -19.40 2.38 -11.82
CA LEU A 291 -19.75 2.87 -13.14
C LEU A 291 -18.53 3.47 -13.84
N PHE A 292 -18.60 3.58 -15.16
CA PHE A 292 -17.58 4.23 -15.97
C PHE A 292 -18.11 5.50 -16.62
N ILE A 293 -17.25 6.51 -16.76
CA ILE A 293 -17.57 7.81 -17.34
C ILE A 293 -16.77 7.95 -18.64
N PRO A 294 -17.30 7.52 -19.79
CA PRO A 294 -16.68 7.75 -21.09
C PRO A 294 -16.81 9.22 -21.50
N GLN A 295 -15.76 9.75 -22.13
CA GLN A 295 -15.74 11.07 -22.72
C GLN A 295 -15.55 10.97 -24.23
N ARG A 296 -16.38 11.67 -25.02
CA ARG A 296 -16.29 11.77 -26.48
C ARG A 296 -16.71 13.17 -26.92
N ASN A 297 -15.89 13.82 -27.78
CA ASN A 297 -16.10 15.21 -28.22
C ASN A 297 -16.26 16.17 -27.03
N SER A 298 -15.42 15.98 -26.01
CA SER A 298 -15.47 16.75 -24.74
C SER A 298 -16.80 16.63 -23.97
N LYS A 299 -17.67 15.68 -24.33
CA LYS A 299 -18.91 15.37 -23.61
C LYS A 299 -18.78 14.06 -22.87
N LYS A 300 -19.35 14.01 -21.67
CA LYS A 300 -19.35 12.87 -20.77
C LYS A 300 -20.66 12.11 -20.83
N GLY A 301 -20.60 10.81 -20.60
CA GLY A 301 -21.71 9.89 -20.44
C GLY A 301 -21.46 8.91 -19.32
N VAL A 302 -22.30 7.91 -19.15
CA VAL A 302 -22.16 6.84 -18.15
C VAL A 302 -22.41 5.49 -18.81
N ILE A 303 -21.55 4.53 -18.53
CA ILE A 303 -21.73 3.12 -18.91
C ILE A 303 -21.53 2.21 -17.69
N ASP A 304 -22.17 1.06 -17.72
CA ASP A 304 -22.02 0.07 -16.66
C ASP A 304 -20.77 -0.82 -16.85
N THR A 305 -20.58 -1.78 -15.95
CA THR A 305 -19.49 -2.76 -16.00
C THR A 305 -19.59 -3.78 -17.15
N ASN A 306 -20.69 -3.82 -17.88
CA ASN A 306 -20.86 -4.60 -19.11
C ASN A 306 -20.56 -3.80 -20.36
N GLY A 307 -20.38 -2.47 -20.23
CA GLY A 307 -20.22 -1.52 -21.32
C GLY A 307 -21.55 -1.03 -21.89
N ASP A 308 -22.67 -1.32 -21.22
CA ASP A 308 -24.00 -0.86 -21.63
C ASP A 308 -24.17 0.62 -21.25
N ILE A 309 -24.74 1.41 -22.17
CA ILE A 309 -24.92 2.84 -22.00
C ILE A 309 -26.07 3.11 -21.04
N ILE A 310 -25.79 3.78 -19.93
CA ILE A 310 -26.76 4.30 -18.97
C ILE A 310 -27.12 5.74 -19.33
N VAL A 311 -26.12 6.58 -19.59
CA VAL A 311 -26.28 7.99 -19.98
C VAL A 311 -25.45 8.24 -21.23
N ASN A 312 -26.05 8.80 -22.27
CA ASN A 312 -25.34 9.14 -23.49
C ASN A 312 -24.24 10.19 -23.26
N THR A 313 -23.18 10.13 -24.09
CA THR A 313 -22.07 11.11 -24.05
C THR A 313 -22.52 12.46 -24.62
N GLU A 314 -23.31 13.22 -23.86
CA GLU A 314 -23.89 14.48 -24.29
C GLU A 314 -23.79 15.61 -23.25
N TYR A 315 -23.35 15.32 -22.03
CA TYR A 315 -23.24 16.28 -20.95
C TYR A 315 -21.85 16.92 -20.89
N ASP A 316 -21.81 18.20 -20.49
CA ASP A 316 -20.56 18.94 -20.29
C ASP A 316 -19.83 18.46 -19.05
N GLU A 317 -20.59 18.22 -17.97
CA GLU A 317 -20.08 17.72 -16.71
C GLU A 317 -21.03 16.68 -16.12
N LEU A 318 -20.42 15.69 -15.43
CA LEU A 318 -21.10 14.69 -14.63
C LEU A 318 -20.42 14.58 -13.27
N SER A 319 -21.20 14.57 -12.20
CA SER A 319 -20.73 14.26 -10.86
C SER A 319 -21.73 13.32 -10.18
N PHE A 320 -21.23 12.52 -9.23
CA PHE A 320 -22.05 11.53 -8.53
C PHE A 320 -22.29 12.00 -7.09
N GLY A 321 -23.55 12.01 -6.68
CA GLY A 321 -24.00 12.32 -5.33
C GLY A 321 -24.65 11.10 -4.68
N GLY A 322 -23.86 10.06 -4.33
CA GLY A 322 -24.42 8.81 -3.83
C GLY A 322 -25.11 8.02 -4.94
N GLU A 323 -26.43 7.86 -4.87
CA GLU A 323 -27.24 7.12 -5.86
C GLU A 323 -27.74 7.98 -7.04
N TYR A 324 -27.22 9.18 -7.21
CA TYR A 324 -27.64 10.12 -8.23
C TYR A 324 -26.48 10.62 -9.07
N ILE A 325 -26.82 11.03 -10.29
CA ILE A 325 -25.91 11.65 -11.24
C ILE A 325 -26.37 13.09 -11.45
N ASN A 326 -25.52 14.05 -11.10
CA ASN A 326 -25.70 15.44 -11.45
C ASN A 326 -25.12 15.65 -12.85
N ALA A 327 -25.97 15.90 -13.83
CA ALA A 327 -25.60 15.99 -15.23
C ALA A 327 -25.83 17.42 -15.73
N THR A 328 -24.77 18.14 -16.10
CA THR A 328 -24.85 19.52 -16.62
C THR A 328 -24.70 19.52 -18.13
N LYS A 329 -25.62 20.16 -18.82
CA LYS A 329 -25.63 20.37 -20.28
C LYS A 329 -26.02 21.80 -20.60
N ASN A 330 -25.18 22.54 -21.33
CA ASN A 330 -25.39 23.94 -21.68
C ASN A 330 -25.69 24.84 -20.46
N ASN A 331 -25.05 24.62 -19.34
CA ASN A 331 -25.27 25.26 -18.04
C ASN A 331 -26.64 24.95 -17.37
N GLU A 332 -27.39 24.01 -17.90
CA GLU A 332 -28.59 23.48 -17.26
C GLU A 332 -28.24 22.17 -16.53
N LEU A 333 -28.62 22.07 -15.26
CA LEU A 333 -28.44 20.92 -14.44
C LEU A 333 -29.65 20.00 -14.49
N THR A 334 -29.43 18.72 -14.72
CA THR A 334 -30.41 17.64 -14.61
C THR A 334 -29.92 16.64 -13.59
N ILE A 335 -30.77 16.20 -12.69
CA ILE A 335 -30.46 15.12 -11.75
C ILE A 335 -31.03 13.79 -12.31
N LEU A 336 -30.17 12.80 -12.46
CA LEU A 336 -30.56 11.48 -12.94
C LEU A 336 -30.38 10.44 -11.83
N ASP A 337 -31.20 9.38 -11.84
CA ASP A 337 -30.90 8.19 -11.05
C ASP A 337 -29.71 7.39 -11.68
N LEU A 338 -29.23 6.36 -11.00
CA LEU A 338 -28.13 5.52 -11.51
C LEU A 338 -28.52 4.68 -12.74
N ASN A 339 -29.79 4.68 -13.14
CA ASN A 339 -30.27 4.06 -14.37
C ASN A 339 -30.43 5.07 -15.52
N GLY A 340 -30.08 6.35 -15.27
CA GLY A 340 -30.15 7.43 -16.25
C GLY A 340 -31.53 8.07 -16.40
N ASN A 341 -32.49 7.76 -15.53
CA ASN A 341 -33.81 8.39 -15.56
C ASN A 341 -33.77 9.76 -14.85
N GLU A 342 -34.40 10.77 -15.43
CA GLU A 342 -34.48 12.11 -14.84
C GLU A 342 -35.35 12.11 -13.59
N ILE A 343 -34.87 12.78 -12.54
CA ILE A 343 -35.61 12.99 -11.30
C ILE A 343 -36.11 14.41 -11.27
N GLU A 344 -37.43 14.58 -11.32
CA GLU A 344 -38.07 15.89 -11.26
C GLU A 344 -37.90 16.50 -9.85
N ASN A 345 -37.00 17.48 -9.69
CA ASN A 345 -36.93 18.34 -8.52
C ASN A 345 -36.25 19.68 -8.86
N SER A 346 -37.00 20.75 -8.89
CA SER A 346 -36.58 22.04 -9.47
C SER A 346 -35.63 22.90 -8.64
N ASP A 347 -35.40 22.57 -7.32
CA ASP A 347 -34.61 23.42 -6.43
C ASP A 347 -33.32 22.75 -5.91
N ILE A 348 -33.18 21.44 -6.01
CA ILE A 348 -31.99 20.69 -5.57
C ILE A 348 -30.97 20.62 -6.70
N VAL A 349 -29.74 21.04 -6.43
CA VAL A 349 -28.63 20.99 -7.38
C VAL A 349 -27.62 19.87 -7.08
N SER A 350 -27.68 19.27 -5.88
CA SER A 350 -26.89 18.11 -5.51
C SER A 350 -27.61 17.32 -4.42
N LEU A 351 -27.49 15.99 -4.49
CA LEU A 351 -28.08 15.08 -3.51
C LEU A 351 -27.08 13.98 -3.22
N THR A 352 -26.72 13.80 -1.97
CA THR A 352 -25.74 12.80 -1.51
C THR A 352 -26.36 11.96 -0.41
N LYS A 353 -26.36 10.62 -0.54
CA LYS A 353 -26.83 9.70 0.48
C LYS A 353 -25.80 9.55 1.60
N THR A 354 -26.25 9.48 2.84
CA THR A 354 -25.38 9.24 3.99
C THR A 354 -24.84 7.80 4.01
N LYS A 355 -23.75 7.56 4.75
CA LYS A 355 -23.08 6.24 4.80
C LYS A 355 -23.98 5.11 5.31
N ASP A 356 -24.92 5.38 6.20
CA ASP A 356 -25.89 4.42 6.73
C ASP A 356 -27.19 4.35 5.91
N GLU A 357 -27.22 5.08 4.77
CA GLU A 357 -28.29 5.06 3.80
C GLU A 357 -29.67 5.58 4.27
N ASN A 358 -29.76 6.17 5.45
CA ASN A 358 -31.05 6.61 6.01
C ASN A 358 -31.41 8.04 5.62
N TYR A 359 -30.43 8.86 5.25
CA TYR A 359 -30.61 10.29 4.99
C TYR A 359 -29.96 10.71 3.68
N TYR A 360 -30.40 11.86 3.19
CA TYR A 360 -29.76 12.57 2.07
C TYR A 360 -29.36 13.97 2.52
N ILE A 361 -28.14 14.36 2.18
CA ILE A 361 -27.70 15.75 2.24
C ILE A 361 -27.97 16.37 0.87
N ALA A 362 -28.84 17.36 0.85
CA ALA A 362 -29.21 18.08 -0.35
C ALA A 362 -28.61 19.49 -0.36
N ILE A 363 -28.13 19.92 -1.52
CA ILE A 363 -27.67 21.30 -1.77
C ILE A 363 -28.66 21.94 -2.76
N ASP A 364 -29.15 23.12 -2.46
CA ASP A 364 -30.04 23.84 -3.35
C ASP A 364 -29.29 24.80 -4.29
N LYS A 365 -30.05 25.47 -5.19
CA LYS A 365 -29.51 26.43 -6.16
C LYS A 365 -28.84 27.66 -5.52
N ASP A 366 -29.11 27.93 -4.25
CA ASP A 366 -28.49 29.02 -3.49
C ASP A 366 -27.23 28.55 -2.75
N ASN A 367 -26.78 27.30 -3.01
CA ASN A 367 -25.66 26.59 -2.36
C ASN A 367 -25.87 26.39 -0.84
N LEU A 368 -27.13 26.31 -0.41
CA LEU A 368 -27.46 25.99 0.98
C LEU A 368 -27.79 24.52 1.15
N TYR A 369 -27.35 23.96 2.26
CA TYR A 369 -27.50 22.56 2.61
C TYR A 369 -28.74 22.31 3.45
N THR A 370 -29.39 21.16 3.24
CA THR A 370 -30.45 20.62 4.08
C THR A 370 -30.33 19.09 4.18
N VAL A 371 -31.06 18.47 5.10
CA VAL A 371 -31.14 17.01 5.27
C VAL A 371 -32.55 16.55 4.91
N LEU A 372 -32.62 15.51 4.09
CA LEU A 372 -33.87 14.86 3.72
C LEU A 372 -33.91 13.43 4.29
N ASP A 373 -35.12 12.94 4.59
CA ASP A 373 -35.35 11.53 4.94
C ASP A 373 -35.26 10.59 3.71
N GLU A 374 -35.45 9.29 3.93
CA GLU A 374 -35.50 8.29 2.86
C GLU A 374 -36.57 8.55 1.80
N ASN A 375 -37.65 9.23 2.18
CA ASN A 375 -38.76 9.64 1.29
C ASN A 375 -38.52 11.01 0.66
N LYS A 376 -37.36 11.64 0.91
CA LYS A 376 -36.94 12.97 0.44
C LYS A 376 -37.77 14.13 1.02
N ASN A 377 -38.38 13.94 2.17
CA ASN A 377 -38.96 15.00 2.94
C ASN A 377 -37.88 15.78 3.68
N ASN A 378 -37.97 17.10 3.71
CA ASN A 378 -37.01 17.91 4.45
C ASN A 378 -37.20 17.73 5.97
N LEU A 379 -36.11 17.38 6.65
CA LEU A 379 -36.09 17.20 8.10
C LEU A 379 -35.74 18.48 8.86
N LEU A 380 -35.00 19.38 8.24
CA LEU A 380 -34.48 20.56 8.90
C LEU A 380 -35.36 21.78 8.64
N SER A 381 -35.64 22.57 9.68
CA SER A 381 -36.35 23.83 9.56
C SER A 381 -35.50 24.95 8.98
N ASN A 382 -34.18 24.86 9.09
CA ASN A 382 -33.20 25.82 8.59
C ASN A 382 -32.34 25.20 7.50
N LYS A 383 -31.82 26.01 6.61
CA LYS A 383 -30.75 25.65 5.69
C LYS A 383 -29.41 26.17 6.24
N TYR A 384 -28.33 25.46 5.95
CA TYR A 384 -26.98 25.74 6.47
C TYR A 384 -26.01 25.98 5.31
N ASP A 385 -24.90 26.65 5.59
CA ASP A 385 -23.83 26.86 4.60
C ASP A 385 -23.06 25.55 4.32
N TYR A 386 -23.08 24.63 5.28
CA TYR A 386 -22.46 23.32 5.15
C TYR A 386 -23.11 22.32 6.11
N ILE A 387 -23.25 21.07 5.66
CA ILE A 387 -23.69 19.93 6.48
C ILE A 387 -22.80 18.73 6.17
N GLU A 388 -22.34 18.05 7.22
CA GLU A 388 -21.63 16.79 7.15
C GLU A 388 -22.32 15.76 8.05
N TYR A 389 -22.49 14.53 7.56
CA TYR A 389 -23.06 13.45 8.36
C TYR A 389 -22.03 12.84 9.30
N LEU A 390 -22.31 12.89 10.60
CA LEU A 390 -21.43 12.40 11.63
C LEU A 390 -21.67 10.91 11.98
N GLY A 391 -22.84 10.36 11.63
CA GLY A 391 -23.35 9.07 12.06
C GLY A 391 -24.40 9.19 13.16
N HIS A 392 -25.12 8.10 13.43
CA HIS A 392 -26.12 8.04 14.51
C HIS A 392 -27.14 9.19 14.51
N GLU A 393 -27.63 9.55 13.31
CA GLU A 393 -28.59 10.64 13.11
C GLU A 393 -28.07 12.05 13.47
N HIS A 394 -26.76 12.22 13.59
CA HIS A 394 -26.11 13.48 13.94
C HIS A 394 -25.44 14.11 12.72
N PHE A 395 -25.47 15.45 12.69
CA PHE A 395 -24.93 16.24 11.60
C PHE A 395 -24.08 17.39 12.15
N ILE A 396 -22.87 17.54 11.67
CA ILE A 396 -22.10 18.77 11.81
C ILE A 396 -22.72 19.79 10.86
N VAL A 397 -23.07 20.95 11.37
CA VAL A 397 -23.65 22.04 10.58
C VAL A 397 -22.82 23.31 10.76
N SER A 398 -22.72 24.09 9.68
CA SER A 398 -22.07 25.39 9.73
C SER A 398 -23.02 26.49 9.24
N GLN A 399 -23.00 27.62 9.95
CA GLN A 399 -23.72 28.82 9.61
C GLN A 399 -22.83 30.06 9.80
N GLY A 400 -22.61 30.84 8.77
CA GLY A 400 -21.58 31.86 8.75
C GLY A 400 -20.19 31.24 8.91
N LYS A 401 -19.45 31.65 9.94
CA LYS A 401 -18.13 31.09 10.23
C LYS A 401 -18.13 30.24 11.50
N LYS A 402 -19.28 29.74 11.88
CA LYS A 402 -19.48 28.99 13.13
C LYS A 402 -20.12 27.64 12.83
N SER A 403 -19.67 26.63 13.54
CA SER A 403 -20.10 25.24 13.41
C SER A 403 -20.60 24.69 14.74
N GLY A 404 -21.46 23.69 14.66
CA GLY A 404 -22.01 22.96 15.78
C GLY A 404 -22.56 21.62 15.34
N ILE A 405 -23.35 20.94 16.18
CA ILE A 405 -23.95 19.65 15.86
C ILE A 405 -25.45 19.68 16.15
N ILE A 406 -26.21 19.11 15.22
CA ILE A 406 -27.66 18.89 15.38
C ILE A 406 -27.98 17.41 15.14
N ASN A 407 -29.16 16.98 15.55
CA ASN A 407 -29.70 15.68 15.17
C ASN A 407 -30.72 15.76 14.02
N SER A 408 -31.22 14.61 13.56
CA SER A 408 -32.22 14.50 12.50
C SER A 408 -33.58 15.15 12.86
N GLU A 409 -33.87 15.36 14.14
CA GLU A 409 -35.05 16.08 14.63
C GLU A 409 -34.83 17.61 14.71
N ASN A 410 -33.69 18.11 14.23
CA ASN A 410 -33.28 19.52 14.27
C ASN A 410 -33.01 20.04 15.69
N ASN A 411 -32.76 19.18 16.68
CA ASN A 411 -32.32 19.59 18.01
C ASN A 411 -30.81 19.90 18.00
N VAL A 412 -30.43 21.00 18.62
CA VAL A 412 -29.02 21.38 18.78
C VAL A 412 -28.40 20.54 19.90
N LEU A 413 -27.41 19.72 19.56
CA LEU A 413 -26.66 18.88 20.48
C LEU A 413 -25.35 19.57 20.93
N LEU A 414 -24.71 20.30 20.01
CA LEU A 414 -23.58 21.16 20.30
C LEU A 414 -23.85 22.53 19.65
N GLU A 415 -23.79 23.60 20.44
CA GLU A 415 -24.09 24.96 19.98
C GLU A 415 -23.27 25.36 18.75
N ILE A 416 -23.91 26.07 17.80
CA ILE A 416 -23.27 26.58 16.58
C ILE A 416 -22.48 27.85 16.93
N LYS A 417 -21.35 27.68 17.61
CA LYS A 417 -20.51 28.79 18.08
C LYS A 417 -19.02 28.60 17.82
N TYR A 418 -18.59 27.39 17.52
CA TYR A 418 -17.18 27.05 17.30
C TYR A 418 -16.71 27.41 15.90
N ASN A 419 -15.43 27.71 15.73
CA ASN A 419 -14.86 28.04 14.44
C ASN A 419 -14.65 26.80 13.56
N SER A 420 -14.46 25.63 14.18
CA SER A 420 -14.53 24.33 13.52
C SER A 420 -15.07 23.28 14.50
N VAL A 421 -15.72 22.29 13.95
CA VAL A 421 -16.11 21.06 14.64
C VAL A 421 -15.77 19.92 13.70
N ILE A 422 -15.02 18.94 14.16
CA ILE A 422 -14.63 17.75 13.40
C ILE A 422 -14.84 16.49 14.22
N SER A 423 -15.16 15.41 13.54
CA SER A 423 -15.16 14.07 14.14
C SER A 423 -13.73 13.53 14.18
N VAL A 424 -13.35 12.98 15.32
CA VAL A 424 -12.13 12.21 15.49
C VAL A 424 -12.50 10.83 16.02
N HIS A 425 -11.77 9.81 15.58
CA HIS A 425 -12.00 8.44 15.99
C HIS A 425 -13.44 7.95 15.78
N ASP A 426 -13.88 7.86 14.50
CA ASP A 426 -15.18 7.30 14.08
C ASP A 426 -16.39 7.84 14.87
N ALA A 427 -16.38 9.14 15.19
CA ALA A 427 -17.43 9.86 15.95
C ALA A 427 -17.52 9.52 17.46
N ASP A 428 -16.62 8.72 18.02
CA ASP A 428 -16.56 8.55 19.48
C ASP A 428 -16.02 9.79 20.19
N LEU A 429 -15.30 10.65 19.45
CA LEU A 429 -14.77 11.92 19.92
C LEU A 429 -15.05 13.05 18.93
N ILE A 430 -15.37 14.21 19.46
CA ILE A 430 -15.58 15.44 18.69
C ILE A 430 -14.57 16.48 19.16
N GLN A 431 -13.87 17.06 18.22
CA GLN A 431 -12.97 18.18 18.46
C GLN A 431 -13.62 19.47 17.98
N ALA A 432 -13.71 20.48 18.82
CA ALA A 432 -14.13 21.82 18.46
C ALA A 432 -13.01 22.83 18.73
N TYR A 433 -12.89 23.83 17.87
CA TYR A 433 -11.93 24.93 18.04
C TYR A 433 -12.65 26.25 18.26
N ASP A 434 -12.31 26.92 19.35
CA ASP A 434 -12.79 28.25 19.70
C ASP A 434 -11.67 29.28 19.48
N LEU A 435 -11.74 30.02 18.37
CA LEU A 435 -10.74 31.02 18.00
C LEU A 435 -10.74 32.23 18.97
N GLU A 436 -11.88 32.56 19.59
CA GLU A 436 -11.96 33.73 20.48
C GLU A 436 -11.14 33.53 21.75
N ASN A 437 -11.14 32.27 22.25
CA ASN A 437 -10.40 31.89 23.44
C ASN A 437 -9.06 31.22 23.11
N ASP A 438 -8.82 30.89 21.85
CA ASP A 438 -7.67 30.11 21.38
C ASP A 438 -7.62 28.74 22.10
N GLU A 439 -8.76 28.05 22.13
CA GLU A 439 -8.94 26.79 22.84
C GLU A 439 -9.40 25.69 21.89
N THR A 440 -8.78 24.53 22.03
CA THR A 440 -9.27 23.26 21.47
C THR A 440 -10.04 22.53 22.58
N ILE A 441 -11.27 22.14 22.24
CA ILE A 441 -12.21 21.49 23.19
C ILE A 441 -12.53 20.12 22.64
N LEU A 442 -12.42 19.12 23.50
CA LEU A 442 -12.73 17.73 23.18
C LEU A 442 -14.04 17.33 23.87
N PHE A 443 -14.93 16.72 23.09
CA PHE A 443 -16.21 16.19 23.55
C PHE A 443 -16.28 14.68 23.35
N ASN A 444 -16.97 13.98 24.24
CA ASN A 444 -17.30 12.57 24.07
C ASN A 444 -18.47 12.38 23.08
N LYS A 445 -18.83 11.13 22.78
CA LYS A 445 -19.95 10.79 21.90
C LYS A 445 -21.34 11.26 22.38
N SER A 446 -21.46 11.66 23.64
CA SER A 446 -22.68 12.27 24.21
C SER A 446 -22.62 13.80 24.14
N PHE A 447 -21.62 14.38 23.47
CA PHE A 447 -21.36 15.82 23.35
C PHE A 447 -21.11 16.51 24.71
N GLU A 448 -20.66 15.76 25.70
CA GLU A 448 -20.18 16.32 26.96
C GLU A 448 -18.71 16.70 26.84
N GLU A 449 -18.38 17.90 27.36
CA GLU A 449 -16.99 18.39 27.35
C GLU A 449 -16.10 17.47 28.20
N ILE A 450 -15.10 16.86 27.55
CA ILE A 450 -14.11 16.01 28.21
C ILE A 450 -12.98 16.88 28.76
N ASN A 451 -12.43 17.73 27.88
CA ASN A 451 -11.30 18.58 28.20
C ASN A 451 -11.25 19.79 27.27
N LYS A 452 -10.60 20.85 27.73
CA LYS A 452 -10.26 22.00 26.92
C LYS A 452 -8.87 22.52 27.27
N MET A 453 -8.11 22.88 26.29
CA MET A 453 -6.77 23.45 26.48
C MET A 453 -6.33 24.27 25.27
N LYS A 454 -5.30 25.07 25.47
CA LYS A 454 -4.53 25.65 24.36
C LYS A 454 -3.61 24.57 23.77
N ALA A 455 -4.20 23.64 23.02
CA ALA A 455 -3.48 22.56 22.40
C ALA A 455 -3.04 22.95 20.99
N SER A 456 -1.78 22.69 20.69
CA SER A 456 -1.25 22.89 19.34
C SER A 456 -1.64 21.76 18.38
N ASP A 457 -1.88 20.55 18.92
CA ASP A 457 -2.26 19.37 18.15
C ASP A 457 -2.90 18.29 19.03
N ILE A 458 -3.73 17.43 18.42
CA ILE A 458 -4.36 16.27 19.07
C ILE A 458 -4.09 15.04 18.20
N GLU A 459 -3.55 13.99 18.82
CA GLU A 459 -3.36 12.70 18.18
C GLU A 459 -4.23 11.63 18.88
N VAL A 460 -5.10 10.97 18.12
CA VAL A 460 -5.94 9.90 18.62
C VAL A 460 -5.31 8.55 18.30
N LYS A 461 -5.10 7.75 19.33
CA LYS A 461 -4.61 6.37 19.27
C LYS A 461 -5.75 5.40 19.56
N ASP A 462 -5.55 4.10 19.32
CA ASP A 462 -6.58 3.07 19.50
C ASP A 462 -7.27 3.05 20.87
N SER A 463 -6.60 3.54 21.92
CA SER A 463 -7.09 3.45 23.30
C SER A 463 -6.95 4.74 24.13
N TYR A 464 -6.39 5.81 23.56
CA TYR A 464 -6.19 7.07 24.26
C TYR A 464 -6.04 8.26 23.31
N VAL A 465 -6.17 9.46 23.87
CA VAL A 465 -5.94 10.72 23.18
C VAL A 465 -4.67 11.37 23.72
N LEU A 466 -3.81 11.83 22.84
CA LEU A 466 -2.61 12.58 23.13
C LEU A 466 -2.84 14.05 22.74
N MET A 467 -2.75 14.94 23.69
CA MET A 467 -2.91 16.38 23.49
C MET A 467 -1.59 17.09 23.69
N TYR A 468 -1.10 17.77 22.67
CA TYR A 468 0.18 18.49 22.68
C TYR A 468 -0.02 19.96 23.07
N THR A 469 0.86 20.45 23.93
CA THR A 469 1.03 21.87 24.22
C THR A 469 2.39 22.35 23.71
N GLU A 470 2.68 23.63 23.75
CA GLU A 470 3.98 24.17 23.28
C GLU A 470 5.21 23.48 23.88
N ASN A 471 5.10 22.96 25.11
CA ASN A 471 6.26 22.44 25.85
C ASN A 471 6.04 21.05 26.46
N ASP A 472 4.84 20.47 26.34
CA ASP A 472 4.47 19.20 26.99
C ASP A 472 3.32 18.51 26.24
N PHE A 473 2.99 17.30 26.65
CA PHE A 473 1.83 16.56 26.17
C PHE A 473 1.13 15.86 27.33
N GLU A 474 -0.17 15.62 27.16
CA GLU A 474 -1.01 14.95 28.15
C GLU A 474 -1.82 13.85 27.51
N TYR A 475 -2.04 12.76 28.25
CA TYR A 475 -2.81 11.59 27.81
C TYR A 475 -4.17 11.56 28.46
N TYR A 476 -5.21 11.23 27.69
CA TYR A 476 -6.58 11.08 28.16
C TYR A 476 -7.22 9.80 27.60
N ASP A 477 -8.08 9.14 28.38
CA ASP A 477 -8.97 8.12 27.81
C ASP A 477 -10.12 8.79 27.04
N PHE A 478 -10.92 7.97 26.35
CA PHE A 478 -12.07 8.48 25.58
C PHE A 478 -13.23 8.96 26.48
N ASN A 479 -13.14 8.83 27.81
CA ASN A 479 -14.08 9.40 28.76
C ASN A 479 -13.55 10.70 29.41
N GLY A 480 -12.36 11.16 29.00
CA GLY A 480 -11.75 12.38 29.50
C GLY A 480 -10.97 12.24 30.79
N ASN A 481 -10.73 11.03 31.27
CA ASN A 481 -9.88 10.83 32.40
C ASN A 481 -8.43 10.98 31.99
N LYS A 482 -7.69 11.83 32.74
CA LYS A 482 -6.26 11.98 32.50
C LYS A 482 -5.53 10.68 32.81
N LEU A 483 -4.83 10.17 31.82
CA LEU A 483 -4.04 8.96 31.94
C LEU A 483 -2.63 9.30 32.41
N THR A 484 -2.09 8.44 33.24
CA THR A 484 -0.66 8.46 33.62
C THR A 484 0.07 7.37 32.83
N GLY A 485 1.39 7.35 32.85
CA GLY A 485 2.17 6.30 32.19
C GLY A 485 1.81 4.87 32.61
N LYS A 486 1.03 4.70 33.69
CA LYS A 486 0.48 3.39 34.14
C LYS A 486 -0.74 2.94 33.34
N ASP A 487 -1.48 3.89 32.80
CA ASP A 487 -2.80 3.68 32.21
C ASP A 487 -2.70 3.50 30.69
N ILE A 488 -1.55 3.88 30.12
CA ILE A 488 -1.30 3.78 28.69
C ILE A 488 -0.84 2.36 28.36
N TYR A 489 -1.79 1.57 27.88
CA TYR A 489 -1.55 0.17 27.51
C TYR A 489 -0.84 0.08 26.17
N ILE A 490 0.51 0.16 26.17
CA ILE A 490 1.34 -0.29 25.06
C ILE A 490 1.84 -1.69 25.44
N ASN A 491 1.96 -2.60 24.49
CA ASN A 491 2.34 -4.01 24.68
C ASN A 491 3.73 -4.25 25.33
N ASN A 492 4.37 -3.23 25.87
CA ASN A 492 5.74 -3.23 26.35
C ASN A 492 5.78 -2.99 27.87
N ASN A 493 6.78 -3.59 28.53
CA ASN A 493 6.98 -3.48 29.97
C ASN A 493 7.68 -2.19 30.41
N LEU A 494 8.24 -1.41 29.46
CA LEU A 494 8.99 -0.20 29.70
C LEU A 494 8.40 0.99 28.93
N PHE A 495 8.34 2.15 29.60
CA PHE A 495 7.83 3.39 29.04
C PHE A 495 8.90 4.48 29.17
N ALA A 496 9.14 5.21 28.10
CA ALA A 496 10.03 6.36 28.12
C ALA A 496 9.55 7.39 29.15
N TYR A 497 10.44 7.85 30.02
CA TYR A 497 10.15 8.76 31.10
C TYR A 497 11.22 9.83 31.20
N LYS A 498 10.81 11.09 31.35
CA LYS A 498 11.73 12.23 31.44
C LYS A 498 11.70 12.83 32.83
N GLN A 499 12.87 12.99 33.43
CA GLN A 499 13.03 13.67 34.72
C GLN A 499 14.31 14.55 34.67
N ASN A 500 14.20 15.80 35.15
CA ASN A 500 15.30 16.75 35.19
C ASN A 500 16.01 16.94 33.82
N GLY A 501 15.24 16.91 32.74
CA GLY A 501 15.75 17.11 31.37
C GLY A 501 16.44 15.89 30.74
N LYS A 502 16.53 14.77 31.44
CA LYS A 502 17.10 13.51 30.96
C LYS A 502 16.05 12.43 30.87
N TRP A 503 16.25 11.51 29.94
CA TRP A 503 15.37 10.38 29.67
C TRP A 503 15.83 9.10 30.36
N GLY A 504 14.88 8.28 30.74
CA GLY A 504 15.02 6.93 31.28
C GLY A 504 13.76 6.12 30.98
N PHE A 505 13.51 5.05 31.73
CA PHE A 505 12.31 4.23 31.55
C PHE A 505 11.70 3.85 32.89
N VAL A 506 10.36 3.80 32.88
CA VAL A 506 9.56 3.30 34.02
C VAL A 506 8.81 2.04 33.60
N ASN A 507 8.46 1.20 34.57
CA ASN A 507 7.59 0.05 34.34
C ASN A 507 6.09 0.44 34.44
N LYS A 508 5.20 -0.52 34.20
CA LYS A 508 3.74 -0.36 34.31
C LYS A 508 3.25 0.16 35.68
N SER A 509 4.04 0.02 36.73
CA SER A 509 3.73 0.57 38.06
C SER A 509 4.30 1.96 38.31
N GLY A 510 4.95 2.57 37.28
CA GLY A 510 5.58 3.88 37.38
C GLY A 510 6.88 3.90 38.18
N GLN A 511 7.48 2.73 38.43
CA GLN A 511 8.78 2.62 39.07
C GLN A 511 9.88 2.81 38.02
N ILE A 512 10.90 3.60 38.37
CA ILE A 512 12.08 3.79 37.51
C ILE A 512 12.81 2.45 37.39
N VAL A 513 12.93 1.95 36.17
CA VAL A 513 13.69 0.74 35.81
C VAL A 513 15.03 1.14 35.20
N VAL A 514 15.04 2.20 34.38
CA VAL A 514 16.24 2.78 33.79
C VAL A 514 16.34 4.23 34.25
N GLU A 515 17.42 4.58 34.92
CA GLU A 515 17.67 5.93 35.43
C GLU A 515 17.60 7.00 34.32
N CYS A 516 17.08 8.17 34.65
CA CYS A 516 16.97 9.29 33.72
C CYS A 516 18.33 9.99 33.53
N ILE A 517 19.20 9.38 32.76
CA ILE A 517 20.59 9.86 32.48
C ILE A 517 20.89 10.05 31.00
N TYR A 518 19.96 9.68 30.12
CA TYR A 518 20.14 9.73 28.67
C TYR A 518 19.64 11.05 28.08
N ASP A 519 20.28 11.48 27.00
CA ASP A 519 19.91 12.70 26.27
C ASP A 519 18.64 12.49 25.45
N MET A 520 18.46 11.28 24.94
CA MET A 520 17.31 10.84 24.14
C MET A 520 17.10 9.34 24.30
N VAL A 521 15.87 8.91 24.12
CA VAL A 521 15.51 7.48 24.02
C VAL A 521 14.53 7.29 22.88
N THR A 522 14.43 6.08 22.32
CA THR A 522 13.35 5.70 21.40
C THR A 522 12.22 5.03 22.19
N GLU A 523 11.04 4.96 21.58
CA GLU A 523 10.01 4.04 22.04
C GLU A 523 10.53 2.59 21.96
N THR A 524 9.98 1.72 22.80
CA THR A 524 10.28 0.28 22.70
C THR A 524 9.62 -0.30 21.46
N ASN A 525 10.37 -1.08 20.69
CA ASN A 525 9.81 -1.81 19.56
C ASN A 525 8.94 -3.00 20.01
N GLU A 526 8.32 -3.72 19.07
CA GLU A 526 7.46 -4.89 19.33
C GLU A 526 8.14 -6.01 20.13
N TYR A 527 9.48 -6.05 20.16
CA TYR A 527 10.28 -7.01 20.94
C TYR A 527 10.71 -6.48 22.31
N GLY A 528 10.32 -5.24 22.64
CA GLY A 528 10.66 -4.58 23.91
C GLY A 528 12.05 -3.95 23.95
N TYR A 529 12.76 -3.82 22.83
CA TYR A 529 14.04 -3.13 22.77
C TYR A 529 13.87 -1.64 22.53
N ALA A 530 14.72 -0.81 23.13
CA ALA A 530 14.74 0.61 22.93
C ALA A 530 16.17 1.14 22.72
N GLY A 531 16.27 2.19 21.92
CA GLY A 531 17.51 2.96 21.76
C GLY A 531 17.68 3.93 22.92
N ILE A 532 18.92 4.12 23.37
CA ILE A 532 19.34 5.10 24.37
C ILE A 532 20.49 5.93 23.81
N LYS A 533 20.43 7.26 23.95
CA LYS A 533 21.48 8.18 23.48
C LYS A 533 22.12 8.91 24.66
N LYS A 534 23.44 8.92 24.73
CA LYS A 534 24.20 9.66 25.74
C LYS A 534 25.45 10.26 25.11
N ASP A 535 25.72 11.53 25.41
CA ASP A 535 26.87 12.27 24.88
C ASP A 535 27.00 12.17 23.34
N GLY A 536 25.85 12.22 22.66
CA GLY A 536 25.78 12.16 21.19
C GLY A 536 25.82 10.73 20.60
N LYS A 537 26.10 9.70 21.39
CA LYS A 537 26.24 8.32 20.93
C LYS A 537 25.08 7.45 21.34
N TRP A 538 24.74 6.49 20.46
CA TRP A 538 23.62 5.57 20.65
C TRP A 538 24.07 4.25 21.26
N GLY A 539 23.19 3.65 22.03
CA GLY A 539 23.24 2.30 22.58
C GLY A 539 21.84 1.69 22.59
N SER A 540 21.65 0.56 23.25
CA SER A 540 20.34 -0.10 23.36
C SER A 540 20.13 -0.79 24.70
N ILE A 541 18.85 -0.95 25.06
CA ILE A 541 18.40 -1.71 26.22
C ILE A 541 17.44 -2.81 25.79
N ASP A 542 17.33 -3.85 26.62
CA ASP A 542 16.31 -4.90 26.46
C ASP A 542 14.98 -4.55 27.15
N ALA A 543 13.99 -5.43 27.01
CA ALA A 543 12.66 -5.30 27.61
C ALA A 543 12.64 -5.22 29.15
N ASN A 544 13.75 -5.53 29.83
CA ASN A 544 13.91 -5.45 31.28
C ASN A 544 14.71 -4.20 31.70
N GLY A 545 15.12 -3.37 30.74
CA GLY A 545 15.93 -2.17 30.98
C GLY A 545 17.42 -2.47 31.17
N GLN A 546 17.90 -3.66 30.85
CA GLN A 546 19.32 -3.98 30.88
C GLN A 546 19.98 -3.40 29.64
N VAL A 547 21.13 -2.72 29.83
CA VAL A 547 21.92 -2.22 28.72
C VAL A 547 22.49 -3.41 27.94
N LEU A 548 22.02 -3.54 26.70
CA LEU A 548 22.55 -4.52 25.75
C LEU A 548 23.80 -3.98 25.08
N GLN A 549 23.78 -2.68 24.78
CA GLN A 549 24.90 -1.98 24.17
C GLN A 549 25.07 -0.63 24.82
N GLU A 550 26.29 -0.36 25.28
CA GLU A 550 26.66 0.96 25.77
C GLU A 550 26.54 2.00 24.66
N PRO A 551 26.22 3.27 25.00
CA PRO A 551 26.12 4.35 24.03
C PRO A 551 27.50 4.74 23.45
N ILE A 552 27.95 3.99 22.46
CA ILE A 552 29.28 4.17 21.81
C ILE A 552 29.17 4.32 20.28
N TYR A 553 27.96 4.15 19.71
CA TYR A 553 27.74 4.15 18.26
C TYR A 553 27.30 5.53 17.78
N GLU A 554 27.82 5.94 16.63
CA GLU A 554 27.37 7.10 15.89
C GLU A 554 26.31 6.67 14.87
N LEU A 555 25.24 7.47 14.69
CA LEU A 555 24.20 7.24 13.69
C LEU A 555 24.41 8.19 12.50
#